data_8b473f27b85cf12b187a4542674cc3b4
#
_entry.id   8b473f27b85cf12b187a4542674cc3b4
#
_cell.length_a   1.000
_cell.length_b   1.000
_cell.length_c   1.000
_cell.angle_alpha   90.00
_cell.angle_beta   90.00
_cell.angle_gamma   90.00
#
_symmetry.space_group_name_H-M   'P 1'
#
loop_
_entity.id
_entity.type
_entity.pdbx_description
1 polymer ?
#
loop_
_entity_poly.entity_id
_entity_poly.type
_entity_poly.pdbx_seq_one_letter_code
_entity_poly.pdbx_strand_id
1 'polypeptide(L)'
;IYDYIGHPLKNKTYYSKDYNEINNIGIFLGSRQQEIHKNILIIKKLLLKLKKYKELVFNFFVTTEYHEFIKNYFKDNSNIQIHLNDNSYYKKISKLDFAFACSGTVHLELCFSNIPHLIFYKANIINYSIFKLFVRAKYLSLVNIFNKKEIVKEFIQNDFTATNLSNFFTTLKLNKDKLYNYRKNMFDGIRSSNFENFRSSIITDYLEKSS
;
A
#
# COMPACT_ATOMS: atom_id res chain seq x y z
N ILE A 1 0.36 32.49 7.75
CA ILE A 1 -0.15 32.11 6.42
C ILE A 1 0.88 31.16 5.85
N TYR A 2 0.60 29.87 5.82
CA TYR A 2 1.48 28.89 5.17
C TYR A 2 0.95 28.66 3.76
N ASP A 3 1.68 29.09 2.77
CA ASP A 3 1.40 28.78 1.37
C ASP A 3 1.57 27.27 1.16
N TYR A 4 0.48 26.63 0.76
CA TYR A 4 0.45 25.21 0.48
C TYR A 4 1.17 24.91 -0.85
N ILE A 5 2.40 24.42 -0.75
CA ILE A 5 3.09 23.79 -1.88
C ILE A 5 2.47 22.39 -2.04
N GLY A 6 1.71 22.16 -3.11
CA GLY A 6 1.02 20.89 -3.39
C GLY A 6 1.87 19.65 -3.10
N HIS A 7 1.21 18.49 -2.92
CA HIS A 7 1.91 17.22 -2.67
C HIS A 7 2.98 17.02 -3.77
N PRO A 8 4.23 16.67 -3.43
CA PRO A 8 5.33 16.56 -4.41
C PRO A 8 5.05 15.59 -5.56
N LEU A 9 4.04 14.74 -5.44
CA LEU A 9 3.60 13.83 -6.50
C LEU A 9 2.68 14.50 -7.54
N LYS A 10 2.15 15.71 -7.30
CA LYS A 10 1.24 16.40 -8.23
C LYS A 10 1.89 16.73 -9.57
N ASN A 11 3.19 16.94 -9.59
CA ASN A 11 3.97 17.34 -10.78
C ASN A 11 4.75 16.18 -11.43
N LYS A 12 4.59 14.95 -10.95
CA LYS A 12 5.23 13.81 -11.60
C LYS A 12 4.30 13.24 -12.64
N THR A 13 4.66 13.43 -13.90
CA THR A 13 4.06 12.74 -15.05
C THR A 13 3.97 11.25 -14.74
N TYR A 14 2.73 10.76 -14.67
CA TYR A 14 2.47 9.34 -14.51
C TYR A 14 2.92 8.64 -15.79
N TYR A 15 4.06 7.97 -15.72
CA TYR A 15 4.50 7.14 -16.82
C TYR A 15 3.45 6.04 -17.02
N SER A 16 2.81 6.03 -18.18
CA SER A 16 2.01 4.89 -18.62
C SER A 16 2.98 3.75 -18.94
N LYS A 17 3.36 2.99 -17.93
CA LYS A 17 4.04 1.73 -18.14
C LYS A 17 3.02 0.77 -18.74
N ASP A 18 3.32 0.14 -19.86
CA ASP A 18 2.52 -0.98 -20.37
C ASP A 18 2.65 -2.15 -19.40
N TYR A 19 1.67 -2.27 -18.49
CA TYR A 19 1.64 -3.31 -17.47
C TYR A 19 1.03 -4.58 -18.05
N ASN A 20 1.79 -5.27 -18.88
CA ASN A 20 1.39 -6.56 -19.37
C ASN A 20 1.69 -7.69 -18.40
N GLU A 21 2.61 -7.48 -17.46
CA GLU A 21 3.06 -8.50 -16.52
C GLU A 21 3.38 -7.89 -15.15
N ILE A 22 3.15 -8.68 -14.08
CA ILE A 22 3.53 -8.32 -12.73
C ILE A 22 4.79 -9.10 -12.37
N ASN A 23 5.93 -8.43 -12.25
CA ASN A 23 7.20 -9.03 -11.87
C ASN A 23 7.84 -8.33 -10.66
N ASN A 24 7.75 -7.00 -10.57
CA ASN A 24 8.31 -6.21 -9.48
C ASN A 24 7.25 -5.88 -8.44
N ILE A 25 7.35 -6.45 -7.26
CA ILE A 25 6.36 -6.33 -6.20
C ILE A 25 6.92 -5.50 -5.05
N GLY A 26 6.21 -4.43 -4.69
CA GLY A 26 6.49 -3.65 -3.49
C GLY A 26 5.91 -4.29 -2.24
N ILE A 27 6.67 -4.30 -1.15
CA ILE A 27 6.23 -4.75 0.18
C ILE A 27 6.47 -3.63 1.18
N PHE A 28 5.38 -3.14 1.78
CA PHE A 28 5.37 -2.08 2.78
C PHE A 28 4.76 -2.61 4.08
N LEU A 29 5.62 -2.97 5.04
CA LEU A 29 5.21 -3.65 6.28
C LEU A 29 4.56 -2.72 7.31
N GLY A 30 4.59 -1.41 7.10
CA GLY A 30 4.23 -0.39 8.06
C GLY A 30 5.46 0.29 8.64
N SER A 31 5.24 1.27 9.51
CA SER A 31 6.31 2.09 10.12
C SER A 31 6.53 1.82 11.61
N ARG A 32 5.58 1.14 12.28
CA ARG A 32 5.66 0.87 13.72
C ARG A 32 6.20 -0.54 13.97
N GLN A 33 7.06 -0.67 14.97
CA GLN A 33 7.68 -1.95 15.35
C GLN A 33 6.67 -3.09 15.46
N GLN A 34 5.56 -2.87 16.16
CA GLN A 34 4.53 -3.89 16.35
C GLN A 34 3.84 -4.30 15.06
N GLU A 35 3.67 -3.38 14.10
CA GLU A 35 3.12 -3.67 12.78
C GLU A 35 4.10 -4.55 11.99
N ILE A 36 5.37 -4.15 11.94
CA ILE A 36 6.41 -4.86 11.19
C ILE A 36 6.55 -6.30 11.67
N HIS A 37 6.69 -6.52 12.99
CA HIS A 37 6.85 -7.87 13.55
C HIS A 37 5.64 -8.78 13.31
N LYS A 38 4.42 -8.25 13.30
CA LYS A 38 3.22 -9.03 12.98
C LYS A 38 3.08 -9.30 11.49
N ASN A 39 3.26 -8.25 10.70
CA ASN A 39 3.03 -8.31 9.28
C ASN A 39 4.06 -9.19 8.57
N ILE A 40 5.33 -9.17 9.01
CA ILE A 40 6.40 -9.98 8.42
C ILE A 40 6.10 -11.48 8.45
N LEU A 41 5.42 -11.97 9.50
CA LEU A 41 5.06 -13.38 9.62
C LEU A 41 4.05 -13.81 8.54
N ILE A 42 3.07 -12.95 8.26
CA ILE A 42 2.06 -13.21 7.24
C ILE A 42 2.68 -13.05 5.84
N ILE A 43 3.51 -12.02 5.65
CA ILE A 43 4.20 -11.78 4.38
C ILE A 43 5.18 -12.92 4.09
N LYS A 44 5.92 -13.46 5.05
CA LYS A 44 6.76 -14.65 4.83
C LYS A 44 5.95 -15.83 4.30
N LYS A 45 4.77 -16.10 4.90
CA LYS A 45 3.87 -17.15 4.41
C LYS A 45 3.33 -16.86 3.00
N LEU A 46 3.08 -15.57 2.68
CA LEU A 46 2.69 -15.14 1.35
C LEU A 46 3.80 -15.43 0.33
N LEU A 47 5.04 -15.05 0.63
CA LEU A 47 6.19 -15.30 -0.25
C LEU A 47 6.37 -16.79 -0.54
N LEU A 48 6.19 -17.65 0.47
CA LEU A 48 6.21 -19.10 0.27
C LEU A 48 5.13 -19.59 -0.70
N LYS A 49 3.90 -19.05 -0.62
CA LYS A 49 2.81 -19.37 -1.56
C LYS A 49 3.09 -18.88 -2.98
N LEU A 50 3.83 -17.77 -3.12
CA LEU A 50 4.18 -17.18 -4.40
C LEU A 50 5.49 -17.72 -4.99
N LYS A 51 6.22 -18.60 -4.28
CA LYS A 51 7.51 -19.17 -4.71
C LYS A 51 7.46 -19.90 -6.07
N LYS A 52 6.27 -20.34 -6.49
CA LYS A 52 6.05 -20.95 -7.81
C LYS A 52 6.27 -19.98 -8.97
N TYR A 53 6.14 -18.70 -8.76
CA TYR A 53 6.37 -17.64 -9.74
C TYR A 53 7.82 -17.16 -9.62
N LYS A 54 8.72 -17.80 -10.39
CA LYS A 54 10.18 -17.58 -10.29
C LYS A 54 10.62 -16.21 -10.76
N GLU A 55 9.81 -15.56 -11.61
CA GLU A 55 10.05 -14.24 -12.17
C GLU A 55 9.79 -13.09 -11.18
N LEU A 56 9.13 -13.36 -10.04
CA LEU A 56 8.79 -12.32 -9.08
C LEU A 56 10.01 -11.84 -8.29
N VAL A 57 10.18 -10.54 -8.26
CA VAL A 57 11.13 -9.83 -7.40
C VAL A 57 10.36 -9.03 -6.36
N PHE A 58 10.69 -9.25 -5.09
CA PHE A 58 10.04 -8.58 -3.96
C PHE A 58 10.91 -7.46 -3.42
N ASN A 59 10.40 -6.25 -3.48
CA ASN A 59 11.08 -5.01 -3.10
C ASN A 59 10.52 -4.53 -1.76
N PHE A 60 11.24 -4.73 -0.67
CA PHE A 60 10.87 -4.25 0.66
C PHE A 60 11.32 -2.80 0.83
N PHE A 61 10.39 -1.93 1.18
CA PHE A 61 10.67 -0.53 1.51
C PHE A 61 10.61 -0.37 3.02
N VAL A 62 11.72 0.02 3.60
CA VAL A 62 11.89 0.06 5.06
C VAL A 62 12.62 1.33 5.51
N THR A 63 12.41 1.72 6.75
CA THR A 63 13.22 2.75 7.40
C THR A 63 14.58 2.19 7.81
N THR A 64 15.55 3.06 8.05
CA THR A 64 16.92 2.69 8.45
C THR A 64 16.92 1.77 9.68
N GLU A 65 16.03 2.03 10.63
CA GLU A 65 15.88 1.26 11.87
C GLU A 65 15.61 -0.25 11.62
N TYR A 66 14.84 -0.59 10.58
CA TYR A 66 14.45 -1.99 10.31
C TYR A 66 15.23 -2.64 9.17
N HIS A 67 16.15 -1.93 8.55
CA HIS A 67 16.91 -2.42 7.41
C HIS A 67 17.63 -3.75 7.71
N GLU A 68 18.49 -3.76 8.73
CA GLU A 68 19.26 -4.95 9.08
C GLU A 68 18.37 -6.09 9.61
N PHE A 69 17.29 -5.76 10.33
CA PHE A 69 16.33 -6.76 10.77
C PHE A 69 15.68 -7.49 9.58
N ILE A 70 15.18 -6.76 8.60
CA ILE A 70 14.55 -7.35 7.40
C ILE A 70 15.57 -8.09 6.56
N LYS A 71 16.77 -7.55 6.39
CA LYS A 71 17.86 -8.18 5.65
C LYS A 71 18.24 -9.55 6.25
N ASN A 72 18.42 -9.61 7.56
CA ASN A 72 18.73 -10.86 8.26
C ASN A 72 17.56 -11.84 8.22
N TYR A 73 16.32 -11.34 8.28
CA TYR A 73 15.12 -12.18 8.26
C TYR A 73 14.93 -12.92 6.93
N PHE A 74 15.37 -12.33 5.81
CA PHE A 74 15.23 -12.87 4.46
C PHE A 74 16.56 -13.16 3.76
N LYS A 75 17.66 -13.31 4.49
CA LYS A 75 19.02 -13.50 3.94
C LYS A 75 19.16 -14.62 2.90
N ASP A 76 18.34 -15.67 3.02
CA ASP A 76 18.39 -16.85 2.14
C ASP A 76 17.46 -16.73 0.91
N ASN A 77 16.88 -15.54 0.67
CA ASN A 77 15.95 -15.30 -0.42
C ASN A 77 16.59 -14.40 -1.50
N SER A 78 17.06 -15.01 -2.59
CA SER A 78 17.77 -14.30 -3.67
C SER A 78 16.89 -13.33 -4.49
N ASN A 79 15.57 -13.50 -4.45
CA ASN A 79 14.61 -12.66 -5.17
C ASN A 79 14.03 -11.52 -4.32
N ILE A 80 14.67 -11.21 -3.19
CA ILE A 80 14.27 -10.10 -2.31
C ILE A 80 15.31 -8.98 -2.40
N GLN A 81 14.83 -7.77 -2.61
CA GLN A 81 15.59 -6.53 -2.57
C GLN A 81 15.07 -5.66 -1.42
N ILE A 82 15.97 -4.97 -0.71
CA ILE A 82 15.60 -4.10 0.40
C ILE A 82 16.04 -2.69 0.08
N HIS A 83 15.12 -1.76 0.20
CA HIS A 83 15.29 -0.37 -0.14
C HIS A 83 15.05 0.51 1.08
N LEU A 84 15.95 1.44 1.31
CA LEU A 84 15.73 2.53 2.27
C LEU A 84 14.86 3.63 1.64
N ASN A 85 14.16 4.34 2.51
CA ASN A 85 13.40 5.55 2.15
C ASN A 85 14.37 6.73 1.99
N ASP A 86 15.15 6.71 0.91
CA ASP A 86 16.13 7.72 0.53
C ASP A 86 15.64 8.59 -0.64
N ASN A 87 16.47 9.48 -1.13
CA ASN A 87 16.16 10.37 -2.27
C ASN A 87 15.76 9.61 -3.56
N SER A 88 16.10 8.33 -3.68
CA SER A 88 15.73 7.47 -4.81
C SER A 88 14.41 6.72 -4.63
N TYR A 89 13.74 6.89 -3.47
CA TYR A 89 12.52 6.17 -3.08
C TYR A 89 11.43 6.20 -4.16
N TYR A 90 11.06 7.38 -4.64
CA TYR A 90 10.02 7.50 -5.67
C TYR A 90 10.43 6.91 -7.02
N LYS A 91 11.72 6.97 -7.38
CA LYS A 91 12.26 6.31 -8.57
C LYS A 91 12.19 4.79 -8.45
N LYS A 92 12.36 4.25 -7.24
CA LYS A 92 12.23 2.81 -6.98
C LYS A 92 10.76 2.39 -6.99
N ILE A 93 9.86 3.17 -6.36
CA ILE A 93 8.40 2.91 -6.39
C ILE A 93 7.88 2.90 -7.83
N SER A 94 8.29 3.84 -8.68
CA SER A 94 7.78 3.91 -10.06
C SER A 94 8.12 2.69 -10.93
N LYS A 95 9.01 1.82 -10.47
CA LYS A 95 9.35 0.55 -11.15
C LYS A 95 8.48 -0.63 -10.72
N LEU A 96 7.66 -0.46 -9.69
CA LEU A 96 6.79 -1.52 -9.20
C LEU A 96 5.65 -1.80 -10.18
N ASP A 97 5.26 -3.05 -10.28
CA ASP A 97 4.12 -3.51 -11.07
C ASP A 97 2.90 -3.75 -10.18
N PHE A 98 3.11 -4.07 -8.91
CA PHE A 98 2.09 -4.28 -7.90
C PHE A 98 2.66 -4.02 -6.49
N ALA A 99 1.80 -3.75 -5.49
CA ALA A 99 2.26 -3.65 -4.12
C ALA A 99 1.30 -4.27 -3.09
N PHE A 100 1.90 -4.78 -2.01
CA PHE A 100 1.24 -5.15 -0.76
C PHE A 100 1.60 -4.09 0.28
N ALA A 101 0.64 -3.30 0.73
CA ALA A 101 0.90 -2.16 1.60
C ALA A 101 0.14 -2.26 2.93
N CYS A 102 0.85 -2.09 4.04
CA CYS A 102 0.19 -1.80 5.32
C CYS A 102 -0.55 -0.47 5.21
N SER A 103 -1.75 -0.40 5.78
CA SER A 103 -2.55 0.83 5.78
C SER A 103 -1.75 2.00 6.38
N GLY A 104 -1.69 3.11 5.64
CA GLY A 104 -0.93 4.30 6.00
C GLY A 104 -0.78 5.26 4.82
N THR A 105 0.12 6.23 4.93
CA THR A 105 0.34 7.27 3.90
C THR A 105 0.86 6.70 2.58
N VAL A 106 1.62 5.60 2.61
CA VAL A 106 2.16 4.94 1.41
C VAL A 106 1.08 4.50 0.43
N HIS A 107 -0.11 4.17 0.92
CA HIS A 107 -1.26 3.85 0.09
C HIS A 107 -1.59 5.00 -0.88
N LEU A 108 -1.58 6.25 -0.41
CA LEU A 108 -1.82 7.41 -1.28
C LEU A 108 -0.70 7.62 -2.29
N GLU A 109 0.56 7.40 -1.89
CA GLU A 109 1.72 7.48 -2.78
C GLU A 109 1.61 6.46 -3.93
N LEU A 110 1.22 5.23 -3.63
CA LEU A 110 0.98 4.18 -4.62
C LEU A 110 -0.19 4.54 -5.54
N CYS A 111 -1.27 5.09 -4.99
CA CYS A 111 -2.41 5.59 -5.75
C CYS A 111 -1.98 6.68 -6.75
N PHE A 112 -1.28 7.72 -6.29
CA PHE A 112 -0.80 8.80 -7.15
C PHE A 112 0.23 8.34 -8.18
N SER A 113 0.98 7.29 -7.87
CA SER A 113 1.93 6.66 -8.82
C SER A 113 1.23 5.68 -9.77
N ASN A 114 -0.10 5.53 -9.70
CA ASN A 114 -0.91 4.60 -10.48
C ASN A 114 -0.40 3.14 -10.41
N ILE A 115 0.10 2.74 -9.23
CA ILE A 115 0.57 1.38 -8.97
C ILE A 115 -0.58 0.58 -8.37
N PRO A 116 -1.05 -0.50 -9.03
CA PRO A 116 -2.06 -1.38 -8.48
C PRO A 116 -1.54 -2.02 -7.20
N HIS A 117 -2.34 -1.97 -6.14
CA HIS A 117 -1.94 -2.50 -4.85
C HIS A 117 -3.17 -2.91 -4.04
N LEU A 118 -2.93 -3.68 -3.02
CA LEU A 118 -3.89 -3.92 -1.96
C LEU A 118 -3.37 -3.35 -0.65
N ILE A 119 -4.27 -3.07 0.26
CA ILE A 119 -3.90 -2.69 1.62
C ILE A 119 -4.27 -3.78 2.61
N PHE A 120 -3.46 -3.91 3.65
CA PHE A 120 -3.73 -4.80 4.77
C PHE A 120 -3.53 -4.07 6.08
N TYR A 121 -4.25 -4.53 7.11
CA TYR A 121 -4.12 -3.97 8.45
C TYR A 121 -4.55 -4.97 9.52
N LYS A 122 -3.77 -5.04 10.60
CA LYS A 122 -4.11 -5.81 11.78
C LYS A 122 -3.87 -4.98 13.03
N ALA A 123 -4.95 -4.43 13.58
CA ALA A 123 -4.89 -3.67 14.82
C ALA A 123 -4.50 -4.54 16.01
N ASN A 124 -3.79 -3.95 16.97
CA ASN A 124 -3.80 -4.48 18.33
C ASN A 124 -5.12 -4.10 18.99
N ILE A 125 -5.74 -5.07 19.66
CA ILE A 125 -7.00 -4.87 20.43
C ILE A 125 -6.87 -3.77 21.48
N ILE A 126 -5.64 -3.43 21.89
CA ILE A 126 -5.33 -2.43 22.90
C ILE A 126 -5.54 -0.97 22.42
N ASN A 127 -5.49 -0.70 21.12
CA ASN A 127 -5.79 0.64 20.58
C ASN A 127 -7.27 0.82 20.28
N TYR A 128 -8.10 0.61 21.29
CA TYR A 128 -9.56 0.69 21.24
C TYR A 128 -10.10 2.02 20.68
N SER A 129 -9.40 3.14 20.90
CA SER A 129 -9.80 4.46 20.39
C SER A 129 -9.66 4.55 18.86
N ILE A 130 -8.57 4.03 18.31
CA ILE A 130 -8.35 3.95 16.85
C ILE A 130 -9.30 2.92 16.24
N PHE A 131 -9.49 1.77 16.92
CA PHE A 131 -10.43 0.74 16.49
C PHE A 131 -11.88 1.26 16.43
N LYS A 132 -12.29 2.12 17.37
CA LYS A 132 -13.62 2.74 17.40
C LYS A 132 -13.87 3.69 16.22
N LEU A 133 -12.81 4.35 15.73
CA LEU A 133 -12.86 5.16 14.51
C LEU A 133 -13.01 4.27 13.26
N PHE A 134 -12.29 3.14 13.22
CA PHE A 134 -12.32 2.18 12.11
C PHE A 134 -13.60 1.34 12.07
N VAL A 135 -14.18 1.01 13.22
CA VAL A 135 -15.47 0.27 13.29
C VAL A 135 -16.64 1.09 12.73
N ARG A 136 -16.55 2.42 12.78
CA ARG A 136 -17.55 3.31 12.15
C ARG A 136 -17.31 3.54 10.67
N ALA A 137 -16.07 3.42 10.19
CA ALA A 137 -15.71 3.56 8.78
C ALA A 137 -15.76 2.17 8.12
N LYS A 138 -16.58 2.02 7.09
CA LYS A 138 -16.67 0.78 6.28
C LYS A 138 -15.34 0.44 5.61
N TYR A 139 -14.45 1.41 5.40
CA TYR A 139 -13.18 1.29 4.70
C TYR A 139 -12.04 1.96 5.47
N LEU A 140 -10.80 1.49 5.25
CA LEU A 140 -9.57 2.11 5.77
C LEU A 140 -8.91 3.03 4.74
N SER A 141 -9.02 2.69 3.47
CA SER A 141 -8.49 3.49 2.38
C SER A 141 -9.28 4.78 2.22
N LEU A 142 -8.60 5.92 2.21
CA LEU A 142 -9.24 7.20 1.91
C LEU A 142 -9.91 7.18 0.53
N VAL A 143 -9.31 6.52 -0.47
CA VAL A 143 -9.90 6.37 -1.79
C VAL A 143 -11.23 5.62 -1.71
N ASN A 144 -11.33 4.56 -0.93
CA ASN A 144 -12.57 3.81 -0.73
C ASN A 144 -13.61 4.60 0.06
N ILE A 145 -13.18 5.34 1.10
CA ILE A 145 -14.05 6.20 1.91
C ILE A 145 -14.71 7.26 1.03
N PHE A 146 -13.94 7.98 0.21
CA PHE A 146 -14.45 9.03 -0.65
C PHE A 146 -15.40 8.52 -1.72
N ASN A 147 -15.04 7.41 -2.33
CA ASN A 147 -15.87 6.82 -3.37
C ASN A 147 -17.03 5.98 -2.81
N LYS A 148 -17.14 5.82 -1.49
CA LYS A 148 -18.15 5.00 -0.80
C LYS A 148 -18.24 3.56 -1.33
N LYS A 149 -17.16 3.07 -1.95
CA LYS A 149 -17.04 1.71 -2.49
C LYS A 149 -15.59 1.19 -2.41
N GLU A 150 -15.42 -0.14 -2.43
CA GLU A 150 -14.10 -0.77 -2.43
C GLU A 150 -13.46 -0.65 -3.82
N ILE A 151 -12.59 0.34 -4.01
CA ILE A 151 -11.79 0.55 -5.22
C ILE A 151 -10.43 -0.13 -5.06
N VAL A 152 -9.79 0.09 -3.92
CA VAL A 152 -8.57 -0.59 -3.51
C VAL A 152 -8.96 -1.71 -2.56
N LYS A 153 -8.51 -2.94 -2.84
CA LYS A 153 -8.82 -4.11 -2.02
C LYS A 153 -8.22 -3.98 -0.63
N GLU A 154 -9.05 -4.22 0.40
CA GLU A 154 -8.67 -4.17 1.80
C GLU A 154 -8.74 -5.55 2.44
N PHE A 155 -7.68 -5.95 3.16
CA PHE A 155 -7.66 -7.15 4.00
C PHE A 155 -7.41 -6.73 5.45
N ILE A 156 -8.46 -6.79 6.27
CA ILE A 156 -8.46 -6.24 7.63
C ILE A 156 -8.63 -7.37 8.63
N GLN A 157 -7.89 -7.33 9.73
CA GLN A 157 -8.02 -8.26 10.85
C GLN A 157 -7.93 -9.73 10.44
N ASN A 158 -9.04 -10.46 10.49
CA ASN A 158 -9.10 -11.90 10.18
C ASN A 158 -8.95 -12.20 8.69
N ASP A 159 -9.29 -11.24 7.81
CA ASP A 159 -9.12 -11.38 6.36
C ASP A 159 -7.66 -11.18 5.94
N PHE A 160 -6.84 -10.56 6.78
CA PHE A 160 -5.41 -10.41 6.53
C PHE A 160 -4.68 -11.74 6.75
N THR A 161 -4.75 -12.59 5.75
CA THR A 161 -4.08 -13.90 5.71
C THR A 161 -3.24 -14.05 4.45
N ALA A 162 -2.17 -14.84 4.52
CA ALA A 162 -1.33 -15.13 3.35
C ALA A 162 -2.13 -15.77 2.20
N THR A 163 -3.16 -16.54 2.52
CA THR A 163 -4.03 -17.20 1.53
C THR A 163 -4.88 -16.17 0.78
N ASN A 164 -5.56 -15.28 1.50
CA ASN A 164 -6.40 -14.26 0.88
C ASN A 164 -5.56 -13.29 0.00
N LEU A 165 -4.41 -12.84 0.51
CA LEU A 165 -3.48 -12.01 -0.25
C LEU A 165 -3.00 -12.72 -1.52
N SER A 166 -2.58 -13.99 -1.40
CA SER A 166 -2.10 -14.80 -2.53
C SER A 166 -3.19 -15.01 -3.57
N ASN A 167 -4.42 -15.34 -3.16
CA ASN A 167 -5.54 -15.59 -4.07
C ASN A 167 -5.89 -14.33 -4.87
N PHE A 168 -6.02 -13.19 -4.20
CA PHE A 168 -6.29 -11.92 -4.86
C PHE A 168 -5.18 -11.55 -5.86
N PHE A 169 -3.93 -11.59 -5.41
CA PHE A 169 -2.78 -11.31 -6.26
C PHE A 169 -2.71 -12.23 -7.49
N THR A 170 -2.86 -13.53 -7.28
CA THR A 170 -2.82 -14.53 -8.35
C THR A 170 -3.93 -14.28 -9.38
N THR A 171 -5.13 -13.87 -8.92
CA THR A 171 -6.24 -13.53 -9.81
C THR A 171 -5.87 -12.38 -10.74
N LEU A 172 -5.20 -11.34 -10.24
CA LEU A 172 -4.75 -10.21 -11.06
C LEU A 172 -3.56 -10.58 -11.95
N LYS A 173 -2.58 -11.33 -11.41
CA LYS A 173 -1.38 -11.75 -12.16
C LYS A 173 -1.73 -12.62 -13.38
N LEU A 174 -2.69 -13.51 -13.22
CA LEU A 174 -3.08 -14.46 -14.29
C LEU A 174 -4.14 -13.92 -15.27
N ASN A 175 -4.70 -12.74 -15.01
CA ASN A 175 -5.75 -12.17 -15.83
C ASN A 175 -5.48 -10.69 -16.12
N LYS A 176 -4.98 -10.41 -17.33
CA LYS A 176 -4.61 -9.05 -17.77
C LYS A 176 -5.79 -8.09 -17.75
N ASP A 177 -6.99 -8.55 -18.14
CA ASP A 177 -8.18 -7.68 -18.14
C ASP A 177 -8.61 -7.31 -16.72
N LYS A 178 -8.53 -8.24 -15.77
CA LYS A 178 -8.79 -7.94 -14.35
C LYS A 178 -7.76 -6.96 -13.79
N LEU A 179 -6.50 -7.12 -14.12
CA LEU A 179 -5.44 -6.20 -13.71
C LEU A 179 -5.66 -4.80 -14.30
N TYR A 180 -5.95 -4.73 -15.59
CA TYR A 180 -6.24 -3.48 -16.27
C TYR A 180 -7.46 -2.77 -15.64
N ASN A 181 -8.56 -3.49 -15.46
CA ASN A 181 -9.79 -2.94 -14.88
C ASN A 181 -9.58 -2.51 -13.41
N TYR A 182 -8.83 -3.29 -12.62
CA TYR A 182 -8.48 -2.92 -11.25
C TYR A 182 -7.70 -1.62 -11.20
N ARG A 183 -6.68 -1.49 -12.03
CA ARG A 183 -5.85 -0.30 -12.15
C ARG A 183 -6.64 0.92 -12.63
N LYS A 184 -7.46 0.74 -13.67
CA LYS A 184 -8.33 1.79 -14.20
C LYS A 184 -9.29 2.30 -13.14
N ASN A 185 -9.99 1.40 -12.43
CA ASN A 185 -10.91 1.77 -11.36
C ASN A 185 -10.20 2.54 -10.23
N MET A 186 -8.98 2.15 -9.88
CA MET A 186 -8.17 2.86 -8.89
C MET A 186 -7.81 4.28 -9.38
N PHE A 187 -7.36 4.42 -10.62
CA PHE A 187 -7.02 5.70 -11.23
C PHE A 187 -8.24 6.63 -11.32
N ASP A 188 -9.36 6.11 -11.81
CA ASP A 188 -10.62 6.86 -11.93
C ASP A 188 -11.15 7.27 -10.55
N GLY A 189 -11.03 6.40 -9.55
CA GLY A 189 -11.44 6.67 -8.18
C GLY A 189 -10.62 7.80 -7.51
N ILE A 190 -9.36 7.94 -7.85
CA ILE A 190 -8.53 9.04 -7.35
C ILE A 190 -8.92 10.36 -8.02
N ARG A 191 -9.18 10.34 -9.32
CA ARG A 191 -9.55 11.54 -10.09
C ARG A 191 -10.94 12.05 -9.76
N SER A 192 -11.89 11.16 -9.50
CA SER A 192 -13.27 11.50 -9.15
C SER A 192 -13.42 12.00 -7.71
N SER A 193 -12.53 11.55 -6.82
CA SER A 193 -12.47 12.08 -5.48
C SER A 193 -11.81 13.46 -5.55
N ASN A 194 -12.55 14.49 -5.12
CA ASN A 194 -12.08 15.87 -5.05
C ASN A 194 -11.05 15.98 -3.90
N PHE A 195 -9.92 15.25 -4.05
CA PHE A 195 -8.85 15.14 -3.05
C PHE A 195 -8.27 16.52 -2.69
N GLU A 196 -8.44 17.52 -3.56
CA GLU A 196 -8.02 18.90 -3.31
C GLU A 196 -8.89 19.59 -2.27
N ASN A 197 -10.20 19.38 -2.30
CA ASN A 197 -11.14 19.97 -1.35
C ASN A 197 -11.14 19.25 0.01
N PHE A 198 -10.81 17.97 0.02
CA PHE A 198 -10.75 17.15 1.23
C PHE A 198 -9.62 17.52 2.18
N ARG A 199 -8.51 17.95 1.65
CA ARG A 199 -7.32 18.29 2.39
C ARG A 199 -7.52 19.47 3.33
N SER A 200 -8.31 20.48 2.90
CA SER A 200 -8.68 21.60 3.75
C SER A 200 -9.65 21.16 4.86
N SER A 201 -10.66 20.38 4.55
CA SER A 201 -11.70 20.00 5.52
C SER A 201 -11.19 19.08 6.64
N ILE A 202 -10.36 18.06 6.33
CA ILE A 202 -9.83 17.18 7.39
C ILE A 202 -8.83 17.90 8.30
N ILE A 203 -7.97 18.76 7.75
CA ILE A 203 -7.03 19.53 8.58
C ILE A 203 -7.79 20.50 9.46
N THR A 204 -8.81 21.16 8.95
CA THR A 204 -9.66 22.08 9.72
C THR A 204 -10.43 21.32 10.80
N ASP A 205 -11.09 20.20 10.47
CA ASP A 205 -11.80 19.36 11.44
C ASP A 205 -10.89 18.75 12.51
N TYR A 206 -9.63 18.44 12.17
CA TYR A 206 -8.67 17.90 13.12
C TYR A 206 -8.14 18.99 14.07
N LEU A 207 -7.91 20.20 13.56
CA LEU A 207 -7.45 21.33 14.35
C LEU A 207 -8.54 21.88 15.27
N GLU A 208 -9.80 21.93 14.79
CA GLU A 208 -10.94 22.38 15.59
C GLU A 208 -11.34 21.40 16.71
N LYS A 209 -11.04 20.10 16.56
CA LYS A 209 -11.27 19.08 17.60
C LYS A 209 -10.11 18.91 18.57
N SER A 210 -8.99 19.57 18.31
CA SER A 210 -7.77 19.54 19.14
C SER A 210 -7.57 20.83 19.94
N SER A 211 -8.41 21.83 19.74
CA SER A 211 -8.54 23.06 20.53
C SER A 211 -9.70 22.94 21.52
#